data_380d53619a0b7b6b82466ab13d3ba533
#
_entry.id   380d53619a0b7b6b82466ab13d3ba533
#
_cell.length_a   1.000
_cell.length_b   1.000
_cell.length_c   1.000
_cell.angle_alpha   90.00
_cell.angle_beta   90.00
_cell.angle_gamma   90.00
#
_symmetry.space_group_name_H-M   'P 1'
#
loop_
_entity.id
_entity.type
_entity.pdbx_description
1 polymer ?
#
loop_
_entity_poly.entity_id
_entity_poly.type
_entity_poly.pdbx_seq_one_letter_code
_entity_poly.pdbx_strand_id
1 'polypeptide(L)'
;MGENRFCGHCGEELRDGEETTVNGDLLCDECVDEICVTCEHCSEVIYTDDSITDDHTWLCQDCYESYYRRCESCDRIIHDNDVNWHMDLPYCDRCYDEINDDDEIEDYSYKPMPCFRGEGKLYMGVELEIDCGGKDNDNAYRLKSIGNSQLENIYIKSDGSLDEGLEIVSQPMTLDYHMNDIDWENIMKEAVNLGYRSHQTSTCGLHDVV
;
A
#
# COMPACT_ATOMS: atom_id res chain seq x y z
N MET A 1 1.73 -17.22 -59.40
CA MET A 1 1.62 -15.76 -59.34
C MET A 1 1.61 -15.45 -57.86
N GLY A 2 2.72 -14.94 -57.31
CA GLY A 2 2.76 -14.54 -55.92
C GLY A 2 1.86 -13.30 -55.79
N GLU A 3 0.98 -13.29 -54.81
CA GLU A 3 0.26 -12.08 -54.44
C GLU A 3 1.31 -11.10 -53.90
N ASN A 4 1.40 -9.90 -54.50
CA ASN A 4 2.23 -8.83 -53.96
C ASN A 4 1.71 -8.48 -52.56
N ARG A 5 2.54 -8.60 -51.55
CA ARG A 5 2.24 -8.21 -50.17
C ARG A 5 2.78 -6.82 -49.92
N PHE A 6 2.04 -6.00 -49.25
CA PHE A 6 2.40 -4.61 -48.96
C PHE A 6 2.40 -4.36 -47.46
N CYS A 7 3.31 -3.52 -47.00
CA CYS A 7 3.33 -3.04 -45.63
C CYS A 7 2.04 -2.27 -45.31
N GLY A 8 1.35 -2.66 -44.26
CA GLY A 8 0.08 -2.04 -43.86
C GLY A 8 0.26 -0.58 -43.36
N HIS A 9 1.48 -0.17 -43.01
CA HIS A 9 1.76 1.19 -42.54
C HIS A 9 2.26 2.11 -43.66
N CYS A 10 3.39 1.77 -44.32
CA CYS A 10 3.98 2.64 -45.34
C CYS A 10 3.52 2.33 -46.79
N GLY A 11 2.92 1.18 -47.02
CA GLY A 11 2.45 0.75 -48.34
C GLY A 11 3.55 0.24 -49.27
N GLU A 12 4.77 0.05 -48.80
CA GLU A 12 5.86 -0.53 -49.62
C GLU A 12 5.65 -2.02 -49.87
N GLU A 13 6.14 -2.51 -51.00
CA GLU A 13 6.07 -3.91 -51.39
C GLU A 13 7.04 -4.74 -50.53
N LEU A 14 6.51 -5.75 -49.83
CA LEU A 14 7.25 -6.63 -48.92
C LEU A 14 7.92 -7.77 -49.72
N ARG A 15 9.17 -8.06 -49.39
CA ARG A 15 9.89 -9.22 -49.88
C ARG A 15 9.67 -10.41 -48.96
N ASP A 16 9.75 -11.62 -49.52
CA ASP A 16 9.59 -12.84 -48.74
C ASP A 16 10.63 -12.93 -47.61
N GLY A 17 10.16 -12.96 -46.36
CA GLY A 17 10.97 -13.06 -45.16
C GLY A 17 11.40 -11.74 -44.52
N GLU A 18 10.96 -10.60 -45.05
CA GLU A 18 11.18 -9.24 -44.50
C GLU A 18 9.89 -8.64 -43.86
N GLU A 19 8.99 -9.51 -43.44
CA GLU A 19 7.72 -9.08 -42.85
C GLU A 19 7.53 -9.58 -41.43
N THR A 20 7.02 -8.70 -40.58
CA THR A 20 6.51 -9.04 -39.28
C THR A 20 5.00 -8.85 -39.22
N THR A 21 4.29 -9.80 -38.64
CA THR A 21 2.84 -9.68 -38.44
C THR A 21 2.55 -9.13 -37.06
N VAL A 22 1.89 -7.96 -36.98
CA VAL A 22 1.47 -7.32 -35.74
C VAL A 22 -0.03 -7.10 -35.78
N ASN A 23 -0.78 -7.68 -34.86
CA ASN A 23 -2.25 -7.62 -34.78
C ASN A 23 -2.98 -8.00 -36.10
N GLY A 24 -2.32 -8.79 -36.95
CA GLY A 24 -2.87 -9.21 -38.26
C GLY A 24 -2.42 -8.36 -39.45
N ASP A 25 -1.73 -7.24 -39.22
CA ASP A 25 -1.12 -6.42 -40.24
C ASP A 25 0.29 -6.90 -40.58
N LEU A 26 0.65 -6.88 -41.87
CA LEU A 26 2.02 -7.15 -42.32
C LEU A 26 2.80 -5.84 -42.31
N LEU A 27 3.93 -5.78 -41.62
CA LEU A 27 4.80 -4.61 -41.57
C LEU A 27 6.20 -4.94 -42.10
N CYS A 28 6.86 -3.96 -42.74
CA CYS A 28 8.28 -4.04 -43.05
C CYS A 28 9.13 -3.75 -41.79
N ASP A 29 10.40 -4.19 -41.82
CA ASP A 29 11.30 -4.03 -40.67
C ASP A 29 11.44 -2.55 -40.20
N GLU A 30 11.53 -1.61 -41.17
CA GLU A 30 11.61 -0.17 -40.86
C GLU A 30 10.37 0.33 -40.09
N CYS A 31 9.17 -0.10 -40.48
CA CYS A 31 7.94 0.25 -39.78
C CYS A 31 7.83 -0.43 -38.43
N VAL A 32 8.28 -1.67 -38.29
CA VAL A 32 8.35 -2.35 -36.99
C VAL A 32 9.24 -1.57 -36.03
N ASP A 33 10.43 -1.14 -36.45
CA ASP A 33 11.36 -0.36 -35.65
C ASP A 33 10.78 1.03 -35.27
N GLU A 34 9.93 1.62 -36.14
CA GLU A 34 9.39 2.97 -35.90
C GLU A 34 8.15 2.99 -35.01
N ILE A 35 7.21 2.04 -35.18
CA ILE A 35 5.89 2.11 -34.55
C ILE A 35 5.56 0.93 -33.62
N CYS A 36 6.48 -0.03 -33.47
CA CYS A 36 6.27 -1.18 -32.61
C CYS A 36 7.31 -1.27 -31.49
N VAL A 37 6.94 -1.99 -30.44
CA VAL A 37 7.82 -2.36 -29.33
C VAL A 37 7.62 -3.84 -29.04
N THR A 38 8.57 -4.44 -28.32
CA THR A 38 8.47 -5.85 -27.89
C THR A 38 8.03 -5.90 -26.44
N CYS A 39 6.97 -6.67 -26.16
CA CYS A 39 6.56 -6.95 -24.78
C CYS A 39 7.68 -7.68 -24.03
N GLU A 40 8.15 -7.12 -22.93
CA GLU A 40 9.26 -7.67 -22.14
C GLU A 40 8.90 -8.99 -21.43
N HIS A 41 7.61 -9.28 -21.27
CA HIS A 41 7.16 -10.50 -20.62
C HIS A 41 7.02 -11.68 -21.61
N CYS A 42 6.27 -11.51 -22.71
CA CYS A 42 5.98 -12.59 -23.64
C CYS A 42 6.78 -12.52 -24.95
N SER A 43 7.55 -11.46 -25.15
CA SER A 43 8.33 -11.20 -26.39
C SER A 43 7.48 -10.99 -27.66
N GLU A 44 6.19 -10.72 -27.52
CA GLU A 44 5.32 -10.37 -28.63
C GLU A 44 5.60 -8.95 -29.11
N VAL A 45 5.62 -8.75 -30.43
CA VAL A 45 5.73 -7.42 -31.04
C VAL A 45 4.34 -6.78 -31.09
N ILE A 46 4.21 -5.60 -30.52
CA ILE A 46 2.97 -4.85 -30.40
C ILE A 46 3.15 -3.42 -30.89
N TYR A 47 2.09 -2.75 -31.27
CA TYR A 47 2.17 -1.31 -31.55
C TYR A 47 2.52 -0.53 -30.29
N THR A 48 3.36 0.49 -30.42
CA THR A 48 3.75 1.36 -29.33
C THR A 48 2.53 2.01 -28.65
N ASP A 49 1.53 2.42 -29.47
CA ASP A 49 0.29 3.04 -28.99
C ASP A 49 -0.60 2.08 -28.18
N ASP A 50 -0.47 0.76 -28.40
CA ASP A 50 -1.22 -0.29 -27.69
C ASP A 50 -0.45 -0.85 -26.49
N SER A 51 0.76 -0.35 -26.23
CA SER A 51 1.60 -0.83 -25.14
C SER A 51 1.29 -0.14 -23.82
N ILE A 52 1.51 -0.86 -22.73
CA ILE A 52 1.53 -0.32 -21.37
C ILE A 52 2.99 -0.09 -20.98
N THR A 53 3.32 1.13 -20.60
CA THR A 53 4.71 1.50 -20.23
C THR A 53 4.77 2.47 -19.05
N ASP A 54 5.92 2.48 -18.38
CA ASP A 54 6.32 3.45 -17.34
C ASP A 54 7.67 4.11 -17.66
N ASP A 55 8.03 4.26 -18.94
CA ASP A 55 9.31 4.72 -19.47
C ASP A 55 10.48 3.71 -19.33
N HIS A 56 10.30 2.62 -18.60
CA HIS A 56 11.32 1.59 -18.38
C HIS A 56 10.89 0.21 -18.84
N THR A 57 9.60 -0.09 -18.81
CA THR A 57 9.03 -1.40 -19.10
C THR A 57 7.97 -1.27 -20.18
N TRP A 58 8.00 -2.17 -21.17
CA TRP A 58 7.01 -2.23 -22.25
C TRP A 58 6.26 -3.55 -22.19
N LEU A 59 4.94 -3.51 -22.04
CA LEU A 59 4.09 -4.69 -21.89
C LEU A 59 2.89 -4.63 -22.83
N CYS A 60 2.47 -5.80 -23.31
CA CYS A 60 1.13 -5.93 -23.91
C CYS A 60 0.06 -5.89 -22.81
N GLN A 61 -1.16 -5.54 -23.19
CA GLN A 61 -2.30 -5.44 -22.26
C GLN A 61 -2.52 -6.74 -21.47
N ASP A 62 -2.48 -7.89 -22.15
CA ASP A 62 -2.74 -9.20 -21.52
C ASP A 62 -1.70 -9.54 -20.44
N CYS A 63 -0.42 -9.27 -20.71
CA CYS A 63 0.64 -9.49 -19.73
C CYS A 63 0.53 -8.53 -18.55
N TYR A 64 0.25 -7.26 -18.82
CA TYR A 64 0.04 -6.27 -17.76
C TYR A 64 -1.10 -6.68 -16.84
N GLU A 65 -2.28 -6.98 -17.37
CA GLU A 65 -3.45 -7.35 -16.57
C GLU A 65 -3.25 -8.65 -15.76
N SER A 66 -2.45 -9.58 -16.29
CA SER A 66 -2.26 -10.90 -15.70
C SER A 66 -1.16 -10.95 -14.62
N TYR A 67 -0.12 -10.10 -14.73
CA TYR A 67 1.11 -10.29 -13.97
C TYR A 67 1.70 -9.02 -13.36
N TYR A 68 1.11 -7.85 -13.63
CA TYR A 68 1.72 -6.59 -13.20
C TYR A 68 0.71 -5.66 -12.54
N ARG A 69 1.21 -4.75 -11.72
CA ARG A 69 0.47 -3.66 -11.07
C ARG A 69 1.27 -2.37 -11.17
N ARG A 70 0.61 -1.23 -10.94
CA ARG A 70 1.29 0.05 -10.77
C ARG A 70 1.49 0.34 -9.29
N CYS A 71 2.67 0.86 -8.96
CA CYS A 71 2.94 1.39 -7.64
C CYS A 71 2.04 2.60 -7.36
N GLU A 72 1.29 2.60 -6.27
CA GLU A 72 0.39 3.69 -5.91
C GLU A 72 1.11 5.04 -5.70
N SER A 73 2.37 5.01 -5.27
CA SER A 73 3.13 6.22 -4.98
C SER A 73 3.87 6.79 -6.19
N CYS A 74 4.53 5.96 -7.02
CA CYS A 74 5.41 6.42 -8.09
C CYS A 74 4.99 5.98 -9.50
N ASP A 75 3.85 5.31 -9.63
CA ASP A 75 3.25 4.83 -10.90
C ASP A 75 4.12 3.83 -11.71
N ARG A 76 5.24 3.35 -11.12
CA ARG A 76 6.10 2.34 -11.74
C ARG A 76 5.34 1.02 -11.91
N ILE A 77 5.57 0.34 -13.02
CA ILE A 77 5.06 -1.01 -13.26
C ILE A 77 5.88 -2.01 -12.43
N ILE A 78 5.18 -2.87 -11.69
CA ILE A 78 5.75 -3.86 -10.78
C ILE A 78 5.18 -5.23 -11.14
N HIS A 79 6.03 -6.26 -11.20
CA HIS A 79 5.56 -7.63 -11.35
C HIS A 79 4.89 -8.09 -10.05
N ASP A 80 3.82 -8.90 -10.12
CA ASP A 80 3.03 -9.36 -8.96
C ASP A 80 3.87 -10.06 -7.88
N ASN A 81 5.01 -10.65 -8.25
CA ASN A 81 5.94 -11.27 -7.31
C ASN A 81 6.77 -10.27 -6.49
N ASP A 82 6.87 -9.02 -6.95
CA ASP A 82 7.69 -7.96 -6.36
C ASP A 82 6.84 -6.84 -5.77
N VAL A 83 5.52 -7.07 -5.65
CA VAL A 83 4.58 -6.11 -5.05
C VAL A 83 4.60 -6.22 -3.54
N ASN A 84 4.84 -5.10 -2.88
CA ASN A 84 4.59 -4.94 -1.45
C ASN A 84 3.21 -4.32 -1.25
N TRP A 85 2.43 -4.90 -0.36
CA TRP A 85 1.07 -4.43 -0.10
C TRP A 85 1.04 -3.61 1.20
N HIS A 86 0.50 -2.40 1.12
CA HIS A 86 0.19 -1.57 2.28
C HIS A 86 -1.23 -1.04 2.15
N MET A 87 -2.08 -1.27 3.13
CA MET A 87 -3.50 -0.88 3.12
C MET A 87 -4.27 -1.33 1.87
N ASP A 88 -4.02 -2.55 1.39
CA ASP A 88 -4.59 -3.13 0.17
C ASP A 88 -4.16 -2.39 -1.15
N LEU A 89 -3.14 -1.53 -1.09
CA LEU A 89 -2.57 -0.84 -2.24
C LEU A 89 -1.18 -1.38 -2.59
N PRO A 90 -0.84 -1.47 -3.90
CA PRO A 90 0.45 -2.02 -4.34
C PRO A 90 1.56 -0.97 -4.33
N TYR A 91 2.73 -1.33 -3.83
CA TYR A 91 3.92 -0.48 -3.79
C TYR A 91 5.16 -1.24 -4.28
N CYS A 92 6.09 -0.53 -4.93
CA CYS A 92 7.44 -1.06 -5.19
C CYS A 92 8.28 -1.00 -3.90
N ASP A 93 9.36 -1.79 -3.83
CA ASP A 93 10.23 -1.88 -2.65
C ASP A 93 10.61 -0.51 -2.10
N ARG A 94 11.09 0.40 -2.97
CA ARG A 94 11.51 1.73 -2.54
C ARG A 94 10.38 2.54 -1.90
N CYS A 95 9.20 2.58 -2.52
CA CYS A 95 8.09 3.36 -1.99
C CYS A 95 7.47 2.71 -0.76
N TYR A 96 7.55 1.39 -0.67
CA TYR A 96 7.14 0.64 0.51
C TYR A 96 8.06 0.93 1.70
N ASP A 97 9.37 0.95 1.47
CA ASP A 97 10.35 1.33 2.50
C ASP A 97 10.17 2.78 2.94
N GLU A 98 9.93 3.72 1.99
CA GLU A 98 9.65 5.13 2.30
C GLU A 98 8.37 5.33 3.15
N ILE A 99 7.34 4.49 2.96
CA ILE A 99 6.09 4.53 3.75
C ILE A 99 6.31 3.91 5.13
N ASN A 100 7.11 2.86 5.22
CA ASN A 100 7.41 2.18 6.47
C ASN A 100 8.51 2.87 7.30
N ASP A 101 9.20 3.88 6.77
CA ASP A 101 10.13 4.71 7.55
C ASP A 101 9.41 5.62 8.57
N ASP A 102 8.10 5.84 8.41
CA ASP A 102 7.26 6.39 9.48
C ASP A 102 6.83 5.25 10.42
N ASP A 103 7.65 4.95 11.42
CA ASP A 103 7.30 3.99 12.48
C ASP A 103 5.98 4.40 13.16
N GLU A 104 4.91 3.67 12.83
CA GLU A 104 3.60 3.87 13.46
C GLU A 104 3.57 3.41 14.92
N ILE A 105 4.54 2.55 15.28
CA ILE A 105 4.76 2.01 16.61
C ILE A 105 5.96 2.70 17.21
N GLU A 106 5.70 3.62 18.10
CA GLU A 106 6.72 4.36 18.83
C GLU A 106 7.52 3.46 19.79
N ASP A 107 8.73 3.88 20.10
CA ASP A 107 9.54 3.23 21.14
C ASP A 107 8.84 3.25 22.51
N TYR A 108 9.13 2.27 23.38
CA TYR A 108 8.65 2.20 24.75
C TYR A 108 8.84 3.51 25.55
N SER A 109 9.95 4.20 25.31
CA SER A 109 10.28 5.46 25.99
C SER A 109 9.60 6.69 25.40
N TYR A 110 8.86 6.57 24.31
CA TYR A 110 8.19 7.69 23.65
C TYR A 110 7.17 8.36 24.56
N LYS A 111 7.29 9.68 24.68
CA LYS A 111 6.38 10.55 25.43
C LYS A 111 6.23 11.87 24.69
N PRO A 112 5.18 12.03 23.89
CA PRO A 112 4.93 13.28 23.20
C PRO A 112 4.59 14.41 24.17
N MET A 113 4.67 15.65 23.70
CA MET A 113 4.10 16.77 24.48
C MET A 113 2.59 16.56 24.64
N PRO A 114 2.07 16.58 25.87
CA PRO A 114 0.65 16.32 26.10
C PRO A 114 -0.23 17.39 25.47
N CYS A 115 -1.23 16.96 24.71
CA CYS A 115 -2.28 17.80 24.13
C CYS A 115 -3.58 17.55 24.88
N PHE A 116 -3.99 18.48 25.74
CA PHE A 116 -5.22 18.35 26.51
C PHE A 116 -6.46 18.47 25.61
N ARG A 117 -7.40 17.51 25.71
CA ARG A 117 -8.63 17.45 24.91
C ARG A 117 -9.87 17.62 25.79
N GLY A 118 -10.83 18.37 25.24
CA GLY A 118 -12.05 18.73 25.98
C GLY A 118 -11.86 19.91 26.96
N GLU A 119 -12.97 20.42 27.48
CA GLU A 119 -12.99 21.50 28.43
C GLU A 119 -13.33 20.98 29.84
N GLY A 120 -12.42 21.16 30.79
CA GLY A 120 -12.63 20.66 32.16
C GLY A 120 -11.49 20.98 33.10
N LYS A 121 -11.60 20.45 34.32
CA LYS A 121 -10.57 20.61 35.35
C LYS A 121 -9.81 19.34 35.64
N LEU A 122 -10.33 18.22 35.19
CA LEU A 122 -9.74 16.90 35.36
C LEU A 122 -9.55 16.27 33.98
N TYR A 123 -8.36 15.78 33.78
CA TYR A 123 -7.96 15.07 32.56
C TYR A 123 -7.36 13.72 32.96
N MET A 124 -7.61 12.71 32.17
CA MET A 124 -7.01 11.40 32.34
C MET A 124 -6.46 10.92 30.98
N GLY A 125 -5.33 10.26 30.98
CA GLY A 125 -4.83 9.47 29.87
C GLY A 125 -5.22 8.01 30.07
N VAL A 126 -5.34 7.27 28.98
CA VAL A 126 -5.60 5.84 28.99
C VAL A 126 -4.45 5.15 28.29
N GLU A 127 -3.92 4.10 28.90
CA GLU A 127 -2.98 3.15 28.32
C GLU A 127 -3.70 1.81 28.23
N LEU A 128 -3.95 1.36 27.01
CA LEU A 128 -4.62 0.10 26.72
C LEU A 128 -3.64 -0.86 26.05
N GLU A 129 -3.31 -1.93 26.76
CA GLU A 129 -2.47 -3.00 26.27
C GLU A 129 -3.30 -4.04 25.51
N ILE A 130 -2.89 -4.36 24.31
CA ILE A 130 -3.49 -5.38 23.43
C ILE A 130 -2.40 -6.32 22.92
N ASP A 131 -2.65 -7.63 22.91
CA ASP A 131 -1.67 -8.66 22.60
C ASP A 131 -2.20 -9.69 21.59
N CYS A 132 -1.35 -10.58 21.10
CA CYS A 132 -1.67 -11.67 20.17
C CYS A 132 -1.92 -11.26 18.70
N GLY A 133 -1.85 -9.98 18.34
CA GLY A 133 -2.08 -9.48 16.98
C GLY A 133 -0.80 -9.08 16.24
N GLY A 134 0.38 -9.24 16.87
CA GLY A 134 1.66 -8.87 16.31
C GLY A 134 2.07 -7.42 16.60
N LYS A 135 3.37 -7.12 16.38
CA LYS A 135 3.92 -5.76 16.34
C LYS A 135 3.98 -5.34 14.88
N ASP A 136 2.85 -4.93 14.35
CA ASP A 136 2.62 -4.69 12.94
C ASP A 136 2.25 -3.22 12.71
N ASN A 137 3.03 -2.51 11.88
CA ASN A 137 2.84 -1.09 11.60
C ASN A 137 1.52 -0.81 10.86
N ASP A 138 1.08 -1.69 9.97
CA ASP A 138 -0.20 -1.53 9.28
C ASP A 138 -1.38 -1.61 10.24
N ASN A 139 -1.30 -2.56 11.18
CA ASN A 139 -2.29 -2.67 12.26
C ASN A 139 -2.29 -1.43 13.15
N ALA A 140 -1.12 -0.93 13.53
CA ALA A 140 -0.95 0.28 14.32
C ALA A 140 -1.54 1.51 13.60
N TYR A 141 -1.22 1.67 12.31
CA TYR A 141 -1.78 2.73 11.47
C TYR A 141 -3.32 2.69 11.44
N ARG A 142 -3.92 1.51 11.23
CA ARG A 142 -5.38 1.34 11.18
C ARG A 142 -6.04 1.76 12.47
N LEU A 143 -5.51 1.33 13.61
CA LEU A 143 -6.02 1.70 14.93
C LEU A 143 -5.87 3.21 15.18
N LYS A 144 -4.69 3.77 14.87
CA LYS A 144 -4.37 5.19 15.00
C LYS A 144 -5.27 6.07 14.11
N SER A 145 -5.56 5.63 12.88
CA SER A 145 -6.43 6.35 11.94
C SER A 145 -7.87 6.51 12.46
N ILE A 146 -8.39 5.50 13.17
CA ILE A 146 -9.72 5.58 13.78
C ILE A 146 -9.73 6.58 14.93
N GLY A 147 -8.75 6.50 15.82
CA GLY A 147 -8.67 7.39 17.00
C GLY A 147 -8.31 8.83 16.63
N ASN A 148 -7.58 9.03 15.53
CA ASN A 148 -7.03 10.31 15.09
C ASN A 148 -7.79 10.91 13.87
N SER A 149 -9.03 10.53 13.64
CA SER A 149 -9.82 10.93 12.47
C SER A 149 -9.93 12.45 12.28
N GLN A 150 -9.79 13.25 13.33
CA GLN A 150 -9.85 14.72 13.30
C GLN A 150 -8.63 15.38 13.97
N LEU A 151 -8.12 14.80 15.05
CA LEU A 151 -7.01 15.31 15.85
C LEU A 151 -6.15 14.12 16.31
N GLU A 152 -4.89 14.36 16.61
CA GLU A 152 -4.01 13.37 17.25
C GLU A 152 -4.46 13.12 18.70
N ASN A 153 -5.33 12.15 18.88
CA ASN A 153 -5.89 11.77 20.16
C ASN A 153 -5.16 10.61 20.82
N ILE A 154 -4.59 9.72 20.02
CA ILE A 154 -3.87 8.53 20.47
C ILE A 154 -2.55 8.38 19.72
N TYR A 155 -1.64 7.67 20.35
CA TYR A 155 -0.43 7.12 19.72
C TYR A 155 -0.26 5.66 20.13
N ILE A 156 0.54 4.94 19.38
CA ILE A 156 0.80 3.52 19.62
C ILE A 156 2.28 3.34 19.89
N LYS A 157 2.63 2.57 20.88
CA LYS A 157 4.01 2.25 21.20
C LYS A 157 4.21 0.78 21.53
N SER A 158 5.46 0.36 21.48
CA SER A 158 5.87 -0.96 21.94
C SER A 158 5.90 -1.02 23.46
N ASP A 159 5.46 -2.14 24.04
CA ASP A 159 5.65 -2.46 25.44
C ASP A 159 6.38 -3.80 25.58
N GLY A 160 7.41 -3.83 26.44
CA GLY A 160 8.25 -5.00 26.68
C GLY A 160 7.57 -6.09 27.52
N SER A 161 6.42 -5.80 28.13
CA SER A 161 5.62 -6.77 28.89
C SER A 161 4.70 -7.61 27.98
N LEU A 162 4.47 -7.14 26.74
CA LEU A 162 3.64 -7.80 25.76
C LEU A 162 4.48 -8.77 24.91
N ASP A 163 3.93 -9.95 24.61
CA ASP A 163 4.61 -10.95 23.80
C ASP A 163 4.60 -10.56 22.29
N GLU A 164 3.40 -10.36 21.72
CA GLU A 164 3.17 -9.94 20.34
C GLU A 164 2.06 -8.89 20.29
N GLY A 165 2.27 -7.74 20.93
CA GLY A 165 1.24 -6.76 21.14
C GLY A 165 1.70 -5.31 21.06
N LEU A 166 0.73 -4.42 21.25
CA LEU A 166 0.84 -2.97 21.16
C LEU A 166 0.22 -2.32 22.38
N GLU A 167 0.72 -1.16 22.74
CA GLU A 167 0.12 -0.28 23.74
C GLU A 167 -0.50 0.94 23.04
N ILE A 168 -1.82 1.11 23.18
CA ILE A 168 -2.57 2.27 22.68
C ILE A 168 -2.63 3.30 23.82
N VAL A 169 -2.03 4.45 23.62
CA VAL A 169 -1.96 5.52 24.62
C VAL A 169 -2.75 6.73 24.15
N SER A 170 -3.64 7.24 25.01
CA SER A 170 -4.38 8.46 24.68
C SER A 170 -3.66 9.71 25.18
N GLN A 171 -3.91 10.83 24.51
CA GLN A 171 -3.65 12.15 25.07
C GLN A 171 -4.50 12.36 26.34
N PRO A 172 -4.11 13.28 27.24
CA PRO A 172 -4.93 13.64 28.39
C PRO A 172 -6.28 14.23 27.95
N MET A 173 -7.38 13.59 28.30
CA MET A 173 -8.74 13.98 27.89
C MET A 173 -9.67 14.12 29.08
N THR A 174 -10.68 14.99 28.96
CA THR A 174 -11.77 14.99 29.93
C THR A 174 -12.62 13.73 29.77
N LEU A 175 -13.33 13.32 30.82
CA LEU A 175 -14.25 12.19 30.76
C LEU A 175 -15.29 12.36 29.64
N ASP A 176 -15.79 13.58 29.45
CA ASP A 176 -16.77 13.90 28.41
C ASP A 176 -16.19 13.63 27.01
N TYR A 177 -14.93 14.03 26.76
CA TYR A 177 -14.23 13.78 25.50
C TYR A 177 -14.01 12.28 25.25
N HIS A 178 -13.62 11.54 26.29
CA HIS A 178 -13.49 10.08 26.17
C HIS A 178 -14.81 9.38 25.83
N MET A 179 -15.94 9.93 26.28
CA MET A 179 -17.25 9.30 26.07
C MET A 179 -17.94 9.70 24.75
N ASN A 180 -17.60 10.87 24.20
CA ASN A 180 -18.40 11.45 23.10
C ASN A 180 -17.58 11.82 21.85
N ASP A 181 -16.28 12.08 21.96
CA ASP A 181 -15.49 12.65 20.86
C ASP A 181 -14.46 11.66 20.27
N ILE A 182 -13.94 10.71 21.08
CA ILE A 182 -13.06 9.65 20.59
C ILE A 182 -13.83 8.34 20.38
N ASP A 183 -13.63 7.70 19.26
CA ASP A 183 -14.36 6.48 18.88
C ASP A 183 -13.68 5.20 19.41
N TRP A 184 -13.65 5.06 20.75
CA TRP A 184 -13.12 3.85 21.40
C TRP A 184 -13.82 2.57 20.93
N GLU A 185 -15.11 2.63 20.62
CA GLU A 185 -15.87 1.46 20.20
C GLU A 185 -15.31 0.88 18.88
N ASN A 186 -15.05 1.72 17.89
CA ASN A 186 -14.49 1.26 16.63
C ASN A 186 -13.00 0.93 16.72
N ILE A 187 -12.20 1.62 17.54
CA ILE A 187 -10.82 1.22 17.84
C ILE A 187 -10.80 -0.21 18.40
N MET A 188 -11.64 -0.51 19.39
CA MET A 188 -11.69 -1.84 20.02
C MET A 188 -12.21 -2.93 19.07
N LYS A 189 -13.22 -2.62 18.25
CA LYS A 189 -13.71 -3.54 17.23
C LYS A 189 -12.64 -3.89 16.21
N GLU A 190 -11.90 -2.87 15.73
CA GLU A 190 -10.84 -3.08 14.77
C GLU A 190 -9.67 -3.87 15.39
N ALA A 191 -9.28 -3.57 16.62
CA ALA A 191 -8.27 -4.37 17.32
C ALA A 191 -8.65 -5.86 17.39
N VAL A 192 -9.92 -6.16 17.69
CA VAL A 192 -10.42 -7.56 17.70
C VAL A 192 -10.42 -8.17 16.30
N ASN A 193 -10.80 -7.42 15.26
CA ASN A 193 -10.77 -7.88 13.87
C ASN A 193 -9.35 -8.22 13.40
N LEU A 194 -8.36 -7.45 13.85
CA LEU A 194 -6.94 -7.65 13.59
C LEU A 194 -6.30 -8.77 14.43
N GLY A 195 -7.09 -9.44 15.30
CA GLY A 195 -6.66 -10.58 16.10
C GLY A 195 -6.14 -10.24 17.49
N TYR A 196 -6.11 -8.96 17.87
CA TYR A 196 -5.69 -8.55 19.21
C TYR A 196 -6.70 -8.93 20.28
N ARG A 197 -6.18 -9.13 21.50
CA ARG A 197 -6.93 -9.42 22.70
C ARG A 197 -6.36 -8.61 23.86
N SER A 198 -7.21 -8.18 24.77
CA SER A 198 -6.78 -7.53 26.02
C SER A 198 -7.13 -8.38 27.25
N HIS A 199 -8.38 -8.88 27.31
CA HIS A 199 -8.80 -9.78 28.38
C HIS A 199 -8.40 -11.24 28.07
N GLN A 200 -8.18 -12.04 29.12
CA GLN A 200 -7.75 -13.45 29.03
C GLN A 200 -6.29 -13.63 28.53
N THR A 201 -5.50 -12.57 28.49
CA THR A 201 -4.06 -12.63 28.38
C THR A 201 -3.44 -12.49 29.78
N SER A 202 -2.21 -12.96 29.97
CA SER A 202 -1.48 -12.72 31.21
C SER A 202 -0.66 -11.43 31.20
N THR A 203 -0.69 -10.72 30.07
CA THR A 203 0.21 -9.61 29.73
C THR A 203 -0.49 -8.27 29.63
N CYS A 204 -1.78 -8.24 29.37
CA CYS A 204 -2.52 -7.01 29.07
C CYS A 204 -3.19 -6.37 30.29
N GLY A 205 -3.24 -5.05 30.30
CA GLY A 205 -3.91 -4.23 31.28
C GLY A 205 -4.60 -3.01 30.68
N LEU A 206 -5.39 -2.34 31.50
CA LEU A 206 -5.89 -0.99 31.24
C LEU A 206 -5.40 -0.12 32.40
N HIS A 207 -4.62 0.88 32.06
CA HIS A 207 -4.05 1.82 33.02
C HIS A 207 -4.63 3.21 32.80
N ASP A 208 -4.93 3.91 33.88
CA ASP A 208 -5.27 5.32 33.88
C ASP A 208 -4.05 6.13 34.37
N VAL A 209 -3.69 7.14 33.61
CA VAL A 209 -2.61 8.06 33.88
C VAL A 209 -3.24 9.42 34.20
N VAL A 210 -3.09 9.85 35.48
CA VAL A 210 -3.64 11.12 35.97
C VAL A 210 -2.57 12.20 35.98
#